data_637770e8bd5704f70d3f56fbe7f6f713
#
_entry.id   637770e8bd5704f70d3f56fbe7f6f713
#
_cell.length_a   1.000
_cell.length_b   1.000
_cell.length_c   1.000
_cell.angle_alpha   90.00
_cell.angle_beta   90.00
_cell.angle_gamma   90.00
#
_symmetry.space_group_name_H-M   'P 1'
#
loop_
_entity.id
_entity.type
_entity.pdbx_description
1 polymer ?
#
loop_
_entity_poly.entity_id
_entity_poly.type
_entity_poly.pdbx_seq_one_letter_code
_entity_poly.pdbx_strand_id
1 'polypeptide(L)'
;MGEHAGEPDASVLDALSRMTLSRSGDTVRFTPLAGGVASDIWKVETGGRTFCVKRALARLRVRDEWLVTVERNAYEVGWIETARRLAPGSAPRILGADREANLFAMEWLPPDRFPVWKSLLMDGFARVEHARAVGETLAAIHSGTAN
;
A
#
# COMPACT_ATOMS: atom_id res chain seq x y z
N MET A 1 5.31 -12.24 16.33
CA MET A 1 5.02 -10.86 16.76
C MET A 1 5.44 -9.96 15.60
N GLY A 2 4.50 -9.48 14.79
CA GLY A 2 4.81 -8.64 13.64
C GLY A 2 5.26 -7.26 14.12
N GLU A 3 6.45 -6.82 13.72
CA GLU A 3 6.86 -5.44 13.94
C GLU A 3 5.88 -4.52 13.20
N HIS A 4 5.32 -3.58 13.94
CA HIS A 4 4.48 -2.52 13.38
C HIS A 4 5.35 -1.44 12.70
N ALA A 5 4.76 -0.67 11.82
CA ALA A 5 5.39 0.52 11.26
C ALA A 5 5.90 1.42 12.40
N GLY A 6 7.09 1.99 12.23
CA GLY A 6 7.61 3.00 13.14
C GLY A 6 6.70 4.25 13.21
N GLU A 7 6.96 5.12 14.18
CA GLU A 7 6.29 6.42 14.18
C GLU A 7 6.69 7.22 12.94
N PRO A 8 5.75 7.93 12.29
CA PRO A 8 6.05 8.78 11.14
C PRO A 8 6.92 9.96 11.58
N ASP A 9 7.99 10.19 10.87
CA ASP A 9 8.87 11.35 11.06
C ASP A 9 8.38 12.59 10.27
N ALA A 10 9.05 13.72 10.43
CA ALA A 10 8.72 14.97 9.75
C ALA A 10 8.68 14.83 8.23
N SER A 11 9.54 13.99 7.64
CA SER A 11 9.58 13.80 6.18
C SER A 11 8.28 13.22 5.61
N VAL A 12 7.57 12.41 6.39
CA VAL A 12 6.24 11.88 6.01
C VAL A 12 5.20 13.00 5.98
N LEU A 13 5.18 13.88 6.98
CA LEU A 13 4.26 15.02 7.02
C LEU A 13 4.53 16.00 5.87
N ASP A 14 5.79 16.30 5.59
CA ASP A 14 6.19 17.17 4.48
C ASP A 14 5.76 16.57 3.14
N ALA A 15 5.93 15.27 2.95
CA ALA A 15 5.48 14.57 1.76
C ALA A 15 3.96 14.63 1.58
N LEU A 16 3.17 14.46 2.67
CA LEU A 16 1.72 14.62 2.61
C LEU A 16 1.32 16.03 2.17
N SER A 17 2.04 17.06 2.65
CA SER A 17 1.82 18.44 2.25
C SER A 17 2.18 18.68 0.77
N ARG A 18 3.33 18.16 0.30
CA ARG A 18 3.72 18.24 -1.12
C ARG A 18 2.70 17.55 -2.04
N MET A 19 2.14 16.42 -1.61
CA MET A 19 1.07 15.71 -2.32
C MET A 19 -0.32 16.36 -2.18
N THR A 20 -0.45 17.47 -1.47
CA THR A 20 -1.73 18.15 -1.16
C THR A 20 -2.75 17.25 -0.44
N LEU A 21 -2.25 16.28 0.32
CA LEU A 21 -3.06 15.36 1.11
C LEU A 21 -3.31 15.84 2.53
N SER A 22 -2.49 16.76 3.04
CA SER A 22 -2.70 17.52 4.28
C SER A 22 -2.43 18.99 4.05
N ARG A 23 -2.98 19.86 4.91
CA ARG A 23 -2.76 21.31 4.92
C ARG A 23 -2.07 21.72 6.20
N SER A 24 -1.42 22.88 6.17
CA SER A 24 -0.87 23.48 7.39
C SER A 24 -1.97 23.67 8.43
N GLY A 25 -1.75 23.17 9.64
CA GLY A 25 -2.72 23.23 10.74
C GLY A 25 -3.68 22.04 10.82
N ASP A 26 -3.70 21.15 9.83
CA ASP A 26 -4.50 19.92 9.94
C ASP A 26 -3.95 19.01 11.04
N THR A 27 -4.86 18.43 11.83
CA THR A 27 -4.52 17.30 12.69
C THR A 27 -4.40 16.05 11.83
N VAL A 28 -3.22 15.45 11.80
CA VAL A 28 -2.96 14.21 11.08
C VAL A 28 -2.79 13.07 12.08
N ARG A 29 -3.64 12.06 11.98
CA ARG A 29 -3.55 10.84 12.80
C ARG A 29 -3.00 9.70 11.96
N PHE A 30 -1.99 9.03 12.50
CA PHE A 30 -1.40 7.82 11.91
C PHE A 30 -1.75 6.60 12.77
N THR A 31 -2.22 5.55 12.13
CA THR A 31 -2.41 4.23 12.75
C THR A 31 -1.52 3.24 12.03
N PRO A 32 -0.49 2.69 12.70
CA PRO A 32 0.39 1.69 12.10
C PRO A 32 -0.40 0.44 11.68
N LEU A 33 -0.09 -0.08 10.49
CA LEU A 33 -0.66 -1.32 9.99
C LEU A 33 0.38 -2.43 10.05
N ALA A 34 -0.07 -3.64 10.41
CA ALA A 34 0.80 -4.81 10.47
C ALA A 34 1.14 -5.35 9.07
N GLY A 35 2.26 -6.08 8.96
CA GLY A 35 2.61 -6.86 7.78
C GLY A 35 3.65 -6.25 6.84
N GLY A 36 4.24 -5.11 7.19
CA GLY A 36 5.28 -4.47 6.38
C GLY A 36 6.70 -4.92 6.74
N VAL A 37 7.21 -5.99 6.16
CA VAL A 37 8.63 -6.40 6.31
C VAL A 37 9.57 -5.43 5.59
N ALA A 38 9.13 -4.94 4.43
CA ALA A 38 9.92 -4.09 3.54
C ALA A 38 9.44 -2.63 3.51
N SER A 39 8.39 -2.29 4.25
CA SER A 39 7.78 -0.96 4.22
C SER A 39 7.12 -0.62 5.55
N ASP A 40 7.13 0.65 5.89
CA ASP A 40 6.18 1.21 6.84
C ASP A 40 4.83 1.42 6.16
N ILE A 41 3.77 1.06 6.82
CA ILE A 41 2.40 1.23 6.31
C ILE A 41 1.55 1.84 7.41
N TRP A 42 0.84 2.94 7.09
CA TRP A 42 -0.07 3.60 8.01
C TRP A 42 -1.43 3.85 7.37
N LYS A 43 -2.48 3.66 8.15
CA LYS A 43 -3.76 4.33 7.89
C LYS A 43 -3.61 5.78 8.36
N VAL A 44 -3.96 6.72 7.50
CA VAL A 44 -3.87 8.16 7.78
C VAL A 44 -5.26 8.78 7.76
N GLU A 45 -5.57 9.57 8.77
CA GLU A 45 -6.83 10.31 8.89
C GLU A 45 -6.51 11.80 9.09
N THR A 46 -6.97 12.63 8.17
CA THR A 46 -6.76 14.09 8.19
C THR A 46 -7.82 14.80 7.35
N GLY A 47 -8.30 15.96 7.79
CA GLY A 47 -9.23 16.80 7.03
C GLY A 47 -10.50 16.06 6.58
N GLY A 48 -11.02 15.12 7.38
CA GLY A 48 -12.19 14.30 7.03
C GLY A 48 -11.91 13.20 5.97
N ARG A 49 -10.65 13.02 5.59
CA ARG A 49 -10.21 12.00 4.61
C ARG A 49 -9.51 10.85 5.33
N THR A 50 -9.68 9.64 4.79
CA THR A 50 -8.94 8.45 5.22
C THR A 50 -8.24 7.83 4.02
N PHE A 51 -6.95 7.53 4.14
CA PHE A 51 -6.15 6.90 3.11
C PHE A 51 -5.02 6.06 3.73
N CYS A 52 -4.33 5.29 2.90
CA CYS A 52 -3.18 4.50 3.30
C CYS A 52 -1.90 5.16 2.78
N VAL A 53 -0.86 5.22 3.61
CA VAL A 53 0.49 5.66 3.22
C VAL A 53 1.45 4.50 3.36
N LYS A 54 2.27 4.28 2.35
CA LYS A 54 3.32 3.26 2.35
C LYS A 54 4.66 3.89 2.03
N ARG A 55 5.66 3.65 2.91
CA ARG A 55 7.04 4.09 2.76
C ARG A 55 7.98 2.91 2.63
N ALA A 56 8.80 2.88 1.59
CA ALA A 56 9.82 1.86 1.43
C ALA A 56 10.94 2.01 2.47
N LEU A 57 11.36 0.89 3.06
CA LEU A 57 12.50 0.82 3.96
C LEU A 57 13.74 0.41 3.19
N ALA A 58 14.86 1.10 3.43
CA ALA A 58 16.17 0.71 2.87
C ALA A 58 16.70 -0.60 3.48
N ARG A 59 16.28 -0.91 4.72
CA ARG A 59 16.62 -2.14 5.43
C ARG A 59 15.35 -2.90 5.75
N LEU A 60 15.32 -4.19 5.41
CA LEU A 60 14.19 -5.06 5.73
C LEU A 60 14.12 -5.38 7.22
N ARG A 61 12.92 -5.52 7.75
CA ARG A 61 12.66 -6.01 9.11
C ARG A 61 12.69 -7.55 9.13
N VAL A 62 13.88 -8.11 8.96
CA VAL A 62 14.14 -9.55 9.02
C VAL A 62 15.32 -9.83 9.93
N ARG A 63 15.49 -11.09 10.37
CA ARG A 63 16.55 -11.48 11.31
C ARG A 63 17.95 -11.18 10.76
N ASP A 64 18.16 -11.43 9.47
CA ASP A 64 19.43 -11.15 8.80
C ASP A 64 19.41 -9.72 8.21
N GLU A 65 20.59 -9.09 8.13
CA GLU A 65 20.70 -7.77 7.53
C GLU A 65 20.49 -7.87 6.01
N TRP A 66 19.38 -7.30 5.54
CA TRP A 66 19.03 -7.28 4.12
C TRP A 66 18.73 -5.85 3.68
N LEU A 67 19.66 -5.27 2.92
CA LEU A 67 19.52 -3.96 2.31
C LEU A 67 18.83 -4.10 0.94
N VAL A 68 17.91 -3.21 0.66
CA VAL A 68 17.16 -3.16 -0.60
C VAL A 68 17.03 -1.73 -1.09
N THR A 69 16.90 -1.57 -2.39
CA THR A 69 16.72 -0.23 -2.97
C THR A 69 15.32 0.31 -2.64
N VAL A 70 15.23 1.60 -2.37
CA VAL A 70 13.95 2.27 -2.08
C VAL A 70 13.18 2.62 -3.35
N GLU A 71 13.86 2.61 -4.50
CA GLU A 71 13.29 2.85 -5.84
C GLU A 71 12.19 1.84 -6.20
N ARG A 72 12.17 0.66 -5.54
CA ARG A 72 11.09 -0.33 -5.70
C ARG A 72 9.70 0.26 -5.46
N ASN A 73 9.64 1.35 -4.67
CA ASN A 73 8.38 2.06 -4.41
C ASN A 73 7.76 2.62 -5.70
N ALA A 74 8.59 3.15 -6.60
CA ALA A 74 8.15 3.64 -7.90
C ALA A 74 7.65 2.51 -8.80
N TYR A 75 8.30 1.34 -8.76
CA TYR A 75 7.84 0.14 -9.50
C TYR A 75 6.51 -0.37 -8.96
N GLU A 76 6.32 -0.34 -7.65
CA GLU A 76 5.06 -0.74 -7.03
C GLU A 76 3.90 0.20 -7.44
N VAL A 77 4.11 1.51 -7.44
CA VAL A 77 3.13 2.48 -7.96
C VAL A 77 2.80 2.20 -9.42
N GLY A 78 3.82 2.04 -10.28
CA GLY A 78 3.61 1.73 -11.70
C GLY A 78 2.86 0.42 -11.92
N TRP A 79 3.12 -0.61 -11.09
CA TRP A 79 2.39 -1.87 -11.13
C TRP A 79 0.92 -1.69 -10.74
N ILE A 80 0.63 -0.97 -9.65
CA ILE A 80 -0.73 -0.70 -9.18
C ILE A 80 -1.52 0.07 -10.25
N GLU A 81 -0.94 1.09 -10.87
CA GLU A 81 -1.58 1.88 -11.92
C GLU A 81 -1.85 1.03 -13.17
N THR A 82 -0.90 0.17 -13.54
CA THR A 82 -1.06 -0.76 -14.66
C THR A 82 -2.18 -1.77 -14.40
N ALA A 83 -2.20 -2.39 -13.21
CA ALA A 83 -3.25 -3.30 -12.82
C ALA A 83 -4.63 -2.64 -12.86
N ARG A 84 -4.76 -1.43 -12.32
CA ARG A 84 -6.02 -0.67 -12.36
C ARG A 84 -6.49 -0.33 -13.78
N ARG A 85 -5.58 -0.03 -14.68
CA ARG A 85 -5.90 0.26 -16.08
C ARG A 85 -6.39 -0.97 -16.83
N LEU A 86 -5.79 -2.13 -16.58
CA LEU A 86 -6.09 -3.38 -17.30
C LEU A 86 -7.22 -4.19 -16.64
N ALA A 87 -7.35 -4.10 -15.33
CA ALA A 87 -8.40 -4.74 -14.55
C ALA A 87 -8.99 -3.72 -13.55
N PRO A 88 -9.94 -2.86 -13.98
CA PRO A 88 -10.54 -1.84 -13.13
C PRO A 88 -11.12 -2.43 -11.82
N GLY A 89 -10.80 -1.80 -10.70
CA GLY A 89 -11.22 -2.27 -9.37
C GLY A 89 -10.32 -3.32 -8.73
N SER A 90 -9.27 -3.80 -9.40
CA SER A 90 -8.36 -4.84 -8.90
C SER A 90 -7.32 -4.34 -7.87
N ALA A 91 -7.10 -3.04 -7.79
CA ALA A 91 -6.09 -2.45 -6.91
C ALA A 91 -6.55 -1.07 -6.40
N PRO A 92 -6.02 -0.57 -5.27
CA PRO A 92 -6.37 0.73 -4.73
C PRO A 92 -5.93 1.87 -5.66
N ARG A 93 -6.65 2.98 -5.64
CA ARG A 93 -6.28 4.18 -6.39
C ARG A 93 -5.07 4.84 -5.74
N ILE A 94 -4.05 5.18 -6.52
CA ILE A 94 -2.94 6.03 -6.09
C ILE A 94 -3.44 7.47 -5.95
N LEU A 95 -3.18 8.09 -4.82
CA LEU A 95 -3.56 9.46 -4.48
C LEU A 95 -2.42 10.45 -4.67
N GLY A 96 -1.19 9.95 -4.61
CA GLY A 96 0.04 10.70 -4.82
C GLY A 96 1.26 9.85 -4.51
N ALA A 97 2.40 10.24 -5.04
CA ALA A 97 3.68 9.62 -4.75
C ALA A 97 4.75 10.70 -4.56
N ASP A 98 5.61 10.50 -3.57
CA ASP A 98 6.73 11.38 -3.25
C ASP A 98 8.02 10.57 -3.32
N ARG A 99 8.84 10.84 -4.34
CA ARG A 99 10.09 10.13 -4.56
C ARG A 99 11.18 10.51 -3.57
N GLU A 100 11.17 11.74 -3.07
CA GLU A 100 12.14 12.23 -2.12
C GLU A 100 12.00 11.50 -0.77
N ALA A 101 10.77 11.34 -0.29
CA ALA A 101 10.47 10.61 0.93
C ALA A 101 10.30 9.09 0.72
N ASN A 102 10.43 8.60 -0.52
CA ASN A 102 10.24 7.19 -0.90
C ASN A 102 8.91 6.62 -0.40
N LEU A 103 7.84 7.39 -0.54
CA LEU A 103 6.51 6.99 -0.11
C LEU A 103 5.45 7.28 -1.18
N PHE A 104 4.32 6.61 -1.06
CA PHE A 104 3.12 6.93 -1.81
C PHE A 104 1.88 6.79 -0.92
N ALA A 105 0.84 7.50 -1.31
CA ALA A 105 -0.48 7.42 -0.70
C ALA A 105 -1.46 6.75 -1.66
N MET A 106 -2.33 5.93 -1.11
CA MET A 106 -3.34 5.19 -1.86
C MET A 106 -4.68 5.15 -1.11
N GLU A 107 -5.72 4.84 -1.82
CA GLU A 107 -7.05 4.63 -1.29
C GLU A 107 -7.05 3.67 -0.09
N TRP A 108 -7.78 4.03 0.97
CA TRP A 108 -8.01 3.14 2.09
C TRP A 108 -9.05 2.08 1.72
N LEU A 109 -8.69 0.82 1.85
CA LEU A 109 -9.57 -0.32 1.68
C LEU A 109 -9.92 -0.86 3.07
N PRO A 110 -11.10 -0.54 3.62
CA PRO A 110 -11.46 -0.94 4.97
C PRO A 110 -11.63 -2.46 5.08
N PRO A 111 -11.04 -3.10 6.12
CA PRO A 111 -10.95 -4.57 6.23
C PRO A 111 -12.31 -5.31 6.30
N ASP A 112 -13.36 -4.62 6.76
CA ASP A 112 -14.73 -5.15 6.81
C ASP A 112 -15.34 -5.36 5.41
N ARG A 113 -14.90 -4.56 4.43
CA ARG A 113 -15.32 -4.67 3.03
C ARG A 113 -14.28 -5.36 2.13
N PHE A 114 -13.02 -5.29 2.52
CA PHE A 114 -11.86 -5.83 1.78
C PHE A 114 -11.02 -6.72 2.70
N PRO A 115 -11.53 -7.90 3.09
CA PRO A 115 -10.79 -8.81 3.93
C PRO A 115 -9.54 -9.32 3.20
N VAL A 116 -8.46 -9.53 3.96
CA VAL A 116 -7.22 -10.08 3.41
C VAL A 116 -7.42 -11.55 3.04
N TRP A 117 -7.34 -11.88 1.77
CA TRP A 117 -7.58 -13.25 1.29
C TRP A 117 -6.66 -14.29 1.93
N LYS A 118 -5.39 -13.95 2.17
CA LYS A 118 -4.46 -14.82 2.92
C LYS A 118 -5.03 -15.20 4.31
N SER A 119 -5.59 -14.23 5.04
CA SER A 119 -6.18 -14.49 6.35
C SER A 119 -7.39 -15.41 6.23
N LEU A 120 -8.27 -15.17 5.27
CA LEU A 120 -9.42 -16.03 5.00
C LEU A 120 -8.98 -17.49 4.72
N LEU A 121 -7.93 -17.67 3.92
CA LEU A 121 -7.40 -19.01 3.62
C LEU A 121 -6.81 -19.69 4.87
N MET A 122 -6.10 -18.94 5.71
CA MET A 122 -5.56 -19.47 6.97
C MET A 122 -6.65 -19.86 7.95
N ASP A 123 -7.78 -19.16 7.94
CA ASP A 123 -8.97 -19.46 8.74
C ASP A 123 -9.86 -20.54 8.13
N GLY A 124 -9.43 -21.18 7.04
CA GLY A 124 -10.15 -22.27 6.37
C GLY A 124 -11.23 -21.82 5.38
N PHE A 125 -11.37 -20.53 5.10
CA PHE A 125 -12.32 -20.00 4.13
C PHE A 125 -11.75 -20.05 2.71
N ALA A 126 -11.66 -21.24 2.14
CA ALA A 126 -11.22 -21.45 0.75
C ALA A 126 -12.46 -21.52 -0.16
N ARG A 127 -12.69 -20.49 -0.97
CA ARG A 127 -13.80 -20.44 -1.95
C ARG A 127 -13.25 -20.43 -3.37
N VAL A 128 -13.81 -21.26 -4.23
CA VAL A 128 -13.43 -21.36 -5.65
C VAL A 128 -13.68 -20.03 -6.38
N GLU A 129 -14.74 -19.30 -5.99
CA GLU A 129 -15.08 -18.00 -6.57
C GLU A 129 -13.98 -16.96 -6.35
N HIS A 130 -13.34 -16.95 -5.18
CA HIS A 130 -12.21 -16.05 -4.91
C HIS A 130 -11.01 -16.41 -5.79
N ALA A 131 -10.67 -17.70 -5.89
CA ALA A 131 -9.57 -18.15 -6.74
C ALA A 131 -9.82 -17.82 -8.23
N ARG A 132 -11.06 -18.00 -8.70
CA ARG A 132 -11.46 -17.64 -10.06
C ARG A 132 -11.31 -16.14 -10.30
N ALA A 133 -11.84 -15.29 -9.43
CA ALA A 133 -11.74 -13.83 -9.56
C ALA A 133 -10.30 -13.34 -9.58
N VAL A 134 -9.43 -13.92 -8.75
CA VAL A 134 -7.98 -13.62 -8.77
C VAL A 134 -7.35 -14.07 -10.09
N GLY A 135 -7.67 -15.28 -10.54
CA GLY A 135 -7.16 -15.84 -11.82
C GLY A 135 -7.58 -14.99 -13.03
N GLU A 136 -8.83 -14.57 -13.10
CA GLU A 136 -9.35 -13.69 -14.16
C GLU A 136 -8.66 -12.33 -14.14
N THR A 137 -8.46 -11.74 -12.95
CA THR A 137 -7.74 -10.48 -12.78
C THR A 137 -6.30 -10.59 -13.26
N LEU A 138 -5.58 -11.66 -12.85
CA LEU A 138 -4.20 -11.90 -13.30
C LEU A 138 -4.12 -12.14 -14.80
N ALA A 139 -5.06 -12.89 -15.37
CA ALA A 139 -5.12 -13.13 -16.81
C ALA A 139 -5.30 -11.82 -17.60
N ALA A 140 -6.19 -10.93 -17.16
CA ALA A 140 -6.39 -9.62 -17.76
C ALA A 140 -5.11 -8.76 -17.72
N ILE A 141 -4.42 -8.73 -16.58
CA ILE A 141 -3.17 -7.98 -16.42
C ILE A 141 -2.07 -8.58 -17.31
N HIS A 142 -1.86 -9.90 -17.28
CA HIS A 142 -0.82 -10.55 -18.06
C HIS A 142 -1.07 -10.41 -19.57
N SER A 143 -2.30 -10.62 -20.03
CA SER A 143 -2.64 -10.45 -21.45
C SER A 143 -2.46 -9.00 -21.92
N GLY A 144 -2.75 -8.03 -21.08
CA GLY A 144 -2.61 -6.62 -21.40
C GLY A 144 -1.16 -6.09 -21.29
N THR A 145 -0.24 -6.87 -20.72
CA THR A 145 1.20 -6.53 -20.58
C THR A 145 2.12 -7.45 -21.42
N ALA A 146 1.60 -8.53 -22.00
CA ALA A 146 2.35 -9.36 -22.93
C ALA A 146 2.57 -8.58 -24.23
N ASN A 147 3.84 -8.38 -24.63
CA ASN A 147 4.26 -7.82 -25.91
C ASN A 147 4.61 -8.96 -26.86
#